data_5981ffcd9ba469a1345a9e995f2cfcdc
#
_entry.id   5981ffcd9ba469a1345a9e995f2cfcdc
#
_cell.length_a   1.000
_cell.length_b   1.000
_cell.length_c   1.000
_cell.angle_alpha   90.00
_cell.angle_beta   90.00
_cell.angle_gamma   90.00
#
_symmetry.space_group_name_H-M   'P 1'
#
loop_
_entity.id
_entity.type
_entity.pdbx_description
1 polymer ?
#
loop_
_entity_poly.entity_id
_entity_poly.type
_entity_poly.pdbx_seq_one_letter_code
_entity_poly.pdbx_strand_id
1 'polypeptide(L)'
;VDAIGFNMGDYVKDFIAGDIVDVACSMEVNSYNGNNKVQLVIKDIKFPDEDVMSYYYYKTFHIDERSDIIGNIADNSNKCTCNVEKSDFSFLKECYEAGKRCLVLVNTLSGYQKLYYDLNRINKMKCSYYFDTIKQTGRLDVLVNPDVKNLNTVQYDCIFLYDPCFSIDDFQEISKKCNNMHILFNAESIEWCRHVLDNIIPERKQLVMVYQFVKSRSYNGVYSDNLDLLVRRISVSYNTPFNIRMLLNILGIFEELSLFKVIKNPDEEVMIQLCPHQGTKINIEESSRLLTMRRWKNQLMNFEIYMKNNINMN
;
A
#
# COMPACT_ATOMS: atom_id res chain seq x y z
N VAL A 1 -23.49 2.30 0.11
CA VAL A 1 -24.38 1.75 1.16
C VAL A 1 -23.68 1.92 2.50
N ASP A 2 -24.37 2.47 3.50
CA ASP A 2 -23.81 2.61 4.84
C ASP A 2 -23.67 1.21 5.48
N ALA A 3 -22.59 1.00 6.23
CA ALA A 3 -22.30 -0.23 6.94
C ALA A 3 -21.99 0.05 8.40
N ILE A 4 -22.47 -0.80 9.30
CA ILE A 4 -22.19 -0.72 10.74
C ILE A 4 -21.73 -2.06 11.28
N GLY A 5 -20.66 -2.08 12.07
CA GLY A 5 -20.16 -3.26 12.76
C GLY A 5 -20.21 -3.02 14.28
N PHE A 6 -21.07 -3.75 14.97
CA PHE A 6 -21.15 -3.68 16.45
C PHE A 6 -20.02 -4.50 17.06
N ASN A 7 -19.33 -3.93 18.07
CA ASN A 7 -18.19 -4.54 18.75
C ASN A 7 -16.98 -4.84 17.85
N MET A 8 -16.88 -4.16 16.70
CA MET A 8 -15.81 -4.36 15.72
C MET A 8 -14.72 -3.29 15.80
N GLY A 9 -14.64 -2.49 16.88
CA GLY A 9 -13.61 -1.46 17.04
C GLY A 9 -12.17 -2.00 16.99
N ASP A 10 -11.98 -3.29 17.27
CA ASP A 10 -10.67 -3.93 17.21
C ASP A 10 -10.13 -4.07 15.77
N TYR A 11 -11.01 -4.10 14.78
CA TYR A 11 -10.63 -4.20 13.36
C TYR A 11 -10.05 -2.89 12.80
N VAL A 12 -10.24 -1.74 13.47
CA VAL A 12 -9.68 -0.44 13.03
C VAL A 12 -8.15 -0.49 12.89
N LYS A 13 -7.49 -1.35 13.66
CA LYS A 13 -6.04 -1.56 13.62
C LYS A 13 -5.56 -2.28 12.35
N ASP A 14 -6.41 -3.12 11.74
CA ASP A 14 -6.07 -4.00 10.63
C ASP A 14 -6.36 -3.34 9.28
N PHE A 15 -7.35 -2.45 9.23
CA PHE A 15 -7.86 -1.85 8.00
C PHE A 15 -7.64 -0.34 7.97
N ILE A 16 -7.43 0.18 6.77
CA ILE A 16 -7.43 1.62 6.51
C ILE A 16 -8.53 1.94 5.49
N ALA A 17 -8.98 3.20 5.48
CA ALA A 17 -9.96 3.65 4.52
C ALA A 17 -9.49 3.36 3.09
N GLY A 18 -10.33 2.68 2.29
CA GLY A 18 -10.05 2.27 0.92
C GLY A 18 -9.56 0.84 0.75
N ASP A 19 -9.22 0.11 1.79
CA ASP A 19 -8.94 -1.33 1.68
C ASP A 19 -10.18 -2.07 1.14
N ILE A 20 -9.95 -3.05 0.27
CA ILE A 20 -10.97 -3.97 -0.19
C ILE A 20 -11.03 -5.14 0.79
N VAL A 21 -12.23 -5.45 1.25
CA VAL A 21 -12.45 -6.48 2.27
C VAL A 21 -13.64 -7.36 1.89
N ASP A 22 -13.57 -8.63 2.27
CA ASP A 22 -14.72 -9.52 2.27
C ASP A 22 -15.50 -9.31 3.58
N VAL A 23 -16.82 -9.12 3.47
CA VAL A 23 -17.68 -8.93 4.64
C VAL A 23 -18.80 -9.95 4.65
N ALA A 24 -19.02 -10.58 5.81
CA ALA A 24 -20.25 -11.29 6.11
C ALA A 24 -21.22 -10.31 6.78
N CYS A 25 -22.39 -10.07 6.18
CA CYS A 25 -23.33 -9.07 6.69
C CYS A 25 -24.79 -9.51 6.52
N SER A 26 -25.68 -8.90 7.30
CA SER A 26 -27.12 -8.84 7.02
C SER A 26 -27.47 -7.48 6.43
N MET A 27 -28.49 -7.46 5.56
CA MET A 27 -29.05 -6.21 5.04
C MET A 27 -30.28 -5.85 5.85
N GLU A 28 -30.32 -4.62 6.34
CA GLU A 28 -31.43 -4.10 7.12
C GLU A 28 -31.88 -2.75 6.54
N VAL A 29 -33.17 -2.43 6.72
CA VAL A 29 -33.67 -1.10 6.39
C VAL A 29 -33.62 -0.25 7.65
N ASN A 30 -32.75 0.75 7.64
CA ASN A 30 -32.70 1.74 8.71
C ASN A 30 -33.72 2.86 8.40
N SER A 31 -34.73 2.96 9.27
CA SER A 31 -35.78 4.00 9.17
C SER A 31 -35.53 5.07 10.24
N TYR A 32 -34.99 6.20 9.83
CA TYR A 32 -34.74 7.34 10.73
C TYR A 32 -35.36 8.61 10.15
N ASN A 33 -36.17 9.31 10.93
CA ASN A 33 -36.88 10.55 10.54
C ASN A 33 -37.67 10.42 9.23
N GLY A 34 -38.33 9.28 8.99
CA GLY A 34 -39.13 9.03 7.78
C GLY A 34 -38.32 8.67 6.54
N ASN A 35 -37.00 8.64 6.61
CA ASN A 35 -36.14 8.20 5.52
C ASN A 35 -35.75 6.74 5.71
N ASN A 36 -36.04 5.92 4.69
CA ASN A 36 -35.63 4.52 4.65
C ASN A 36 -34.34 4.37 3.86
N LYS A 37 -33.27 3.88 4.50
CA LYS A 37 -31.99 3.58 3.84
C LYS A 37 -31.63 2.13 4.09
N VAL A 38 -31.12 1.45 3.06
CA VAL A 38 -30.50 0.13 3.22
C VAL A 38 -29.15 0.32 3.93
N GLN A 39 -28.95 -0.46 4.99
CA GLN A 39 -27.74 -0.49 5.78
C GLN A 39 -27.23 -1.93 5.89
N LEU A 40 -25.93 -2.12 5.82
CA LEU A 40 -25.29 -3.42 6.07
C LEU A 40 -24.94 -3.50 7.55
N VAL A 41 -25.34 -4.60 8.20
CA VAL A 41 -24.89 -4.94 9.55
C VAL A 41 -23.80 -6.00 9.43
N ILE A 42 -22.56 -5.59 9.63
CA ILE A 42 -21.38 -6.45 9.47
C ILE A 42 -21.33 -7.44 10.63
N LYS A 43 -21.13 -8.72 10.30
CA LYS A 43 -20.95 -9.83 11.24
C LYS A 43 -19.50 -10.28 11.32
N ASP A 44 -18.79 -10.19 10.19
CA ASP A 44 -17.39 -10.56 10.09
C ASP A 44 -16.74 -9.81 8.93
N ILE A 45 -15.44 -9.58 9.02
CA ILE A 45 -14.65 -8.84 8.02
C ILE A 45 -13.26 -9.45 7.92
N LYS A 46 -12.77 -9.64 6.71
CA LYS A 46 -11.39 -10.10 6.45
C LYS A 46 -10.85 -9.55 5.14
N PHE A 47 -9.54 -9.63 4.97
CA PHE A 47 -8.96 -9.43 3.64
C PHE A 47 -9.28 -10.58 2.70
N PRO A 48 -9.43 -10.33 1.39
CA PRO A 48 -9.75 -11.37 0.40
C PRO A 48 -8.67 -12.45 0.24
N ASP A 49 -7.41 -12.11 0.54
CA ASP A 49 -6.25 -12.97 0.32
C ASP A 49 -5.21 -12.75 1.44
N GLU A 50 -5.04 -13.77 2.29
CA GLU A 50 -4.10 -13.75 3.42
C GLU A 50 -2.62 -13.78 2.97
N ASP A 51 -2.30 -14.45 1.85
CA ASP A 51 -0.93 -14.54 1.32
C ASP A 51 -0.42 -13.16 0.91
N VAL A 52 -1.31 -12.33 0.36
CA VAL A 52 -1.00 -10.96 -0.03
C VAL A 52 -0.71 -10.07 1.17
N MET A 53 -1.43 -10.28 2.28
CA MET A 53 -1.17 -9.55 3.52
C MET A 53 0.21 -9.88 4.07
N SER A 54 0.58 -11.16 4.11
CA SER A 54 1.91 -11.60 4.52
C SER A 54 3.01 -10.97 3.66
N TYR A 55 2.82 -10.91 2.34
CA TYR A 55 3.73 -10.24 1.43
C TYR A 55 3.83 -8.75 1.68
N TYR A 56 2.70 -8.07 1.89
CA TYR A 56 2.67 -6.63 2.18
C TYR A 56 3.38 -6.28 3.48
N TYR A 57 3.16 -7.06 4.54
CA TYR A 57 3.89 -6.90 5.80
C TYR A 57 5.39 -7.12 5.62
N TYR A 58 5.78 -8.15 4.88
CA TYR A 58 7.17 -8.40 4.55
C TYR A 58 7.79 -7.18 3.85
N LYS A 59 7.15 -6.65 2.82
CA LYS A 59 7.62 -5.46 2.08
C LYS A 59 7.67 -4.20 2.93
N THR A 60 6.75 -4.00 3.84
CA THR A 60 6.77 -2.86 4.76
C THR A 60 8.02 -2.88 5.67
N PHE A 61 8.50 -4.08 6.00
CA PHE A 61 9.75 -4.24 6.76
C PHE A 61 11.02 -4.15 5.91
N HIS A 62 10.98 -4.58 4.66
CA HIS A 62 12.13 -4.64 3.74
C HIS A 62 12.17 -3.49 2.72
N ILE A 63 11.66 -2.32 3.10
CA ILE A 63 11.73 -1.09 2.28
C ILE A 63 13.18 -0.74 1.88
N ASP A 64 14.14 -1.18 2.65
CA ASP A 64 15.55 -0.78 2.53
C ASP A 64 16.25 -1.32 1.28
N GLU A 65 15.79 -2.43 0.70
CA GLU A 65 16.43 -3.03 -0.48
C GLU A 65 16.30 -2.21 -1.79
N ARG A 66 15.43 -1.18 -1.80
CA ARG A 66 15.24 -0.26 -2.93
C ARG A 66 15.88 1.11 -2.76
N SER A 67 16.57 1.36 -1.65
CA SER A 67 17.07 2.70 -1.27
C SER A 67 18.24 3.21 -2.11
N ASP A 68 18.87 2.40 -2.94
CA ASP A 68 20.08 2.76 -3.68
C ASP A 68 19.87 3.63 -4.94
N ILE A 69 18.64 4.15 -5.13
CA ILE A 69 18.36 5.02 -6.27
C ILE A 69 18.27 6.47 -5.82
N ILE A 70 19.39 7.06 -5.49
CA ILE A 70 19.57 8.50 -5.50
C ILE A 70 19.76 8.92 -6.96
N GLY A 71 18.66 8.99 -7.70
CA GLY A 71 18.63 9.69 -8.98
C GLY A 71 18.47 11.18 -8.71
N ASN A 72 19.41 11.99 -9.17
CA ASN A 72 19.29 13.44 -9.24
C ASN A 72 17.97 13.80 -9.91
N ILE A 73 17.29 14.83 -9.39
CA ILE A 73 16.15 15.46 -10.04
C ILE A 73 16.70 16.04 -11.36
N ALA A 74 16.65 15.26 -12.41
CA ALA A 74 16.96 15.71 -13.75
C ALA A 74 15.73 16.45 -14.27
N ASP A 75 15.99 17.60 -14.87
CA ASP A 75 15.01 18.42 -15.61
C ASP A 75 14.27 17.51 -16.62
N ASN A 76 13.04 17.10 -16.29
CA ASN A 76 12.31 16.10 -17.05
C ASN A 76 11.47 16.73 -18.16
N SER A 77 12.14 17.20 -19.21
CA SER A 77 11.51 17.56 -20.49
C SER A 77 11.34 16.36 -21.44
N ASN A 78 11.61 15.14 -21.00
CA ASN A 78 11.50 13.94 -21.84
C ASN A 78 10.04 13.54 -22.03
N LYS A 79 9.53 13.73 -23.26
CA LYS A 79 8.21 13.22 -23.69
C LYS A 79 8.20 11.70 -23.62
N CYS A 80 7.05 11.13 -23.21
CA CYS A 80 6.76 9.71 -23.36
C CYS A 80 7.04 9.25 -24.81
N THR A 81 7.73 8.12 -24.95
CA THR A 81 8.11 7.56 -26.26
C THR A 81 7.07 6.57 -26.79
N CYS A 82 6.12 6.13 -25.95
CA CYS A 82 5.04 5.23 -26.35
C CYS A 82 3.70 5.97 -26.48
N ASN A 83 2.74 5.30 -27.14
CA ASN A 83 1.33 5.69 -27.09
C ASN A 83 0.79 5.46 -25.68
N VAL A 84 0.43 6.55 -24.99
CA VAL A 84 -0.23 6.49 -23.67
C VAL A 84 -1.69 6.88 -23.85
N GLU A 85 -2.58 5.95 -23.54
CA GLU A 85 -4.03 6.14 -23.69
C GLU A 85 -4.72 5.88 -22.36
N LYS A 86 -5.72 6.74 -22.03
CA LYS A 86 -6.65 6.45 -20.96
C LYS A 86 -7.63 5.39 -21.44
N SER A 87 -7.78 4.33 -20.69
CA SER A 87 -8.64 3.21 -21.01
C SER A 87 -9.45 2.83 -19.77
N ASP A 88 -10.48 2.03 -19.96
CA ASP A 88 -11.22 1.43 -18.87
C ASP A 88 -10.95 -0.10 -18.80
N PHE A 89 -11.54 -0.73 -17.81
CA PHE A 89 -11.38 -2.17 -17.62
C PHE A 89 -12.00 -3.00 -18.77
N SER A 90 -12.98 -2.46 -19.49
CA SER A 90 -13.59 -3.15 -20.65
C SER A 90 -12.58 -3.32 -21.76
N PHE A 91 -11.70 -2.36 -21.97
CA PHE A 91 -10.65 -2.44 -22.98
C PHE A 91 -9.59 -3.51 -22.66
N LEU A 92 -9.23 -3.69 -21.38
CA LEU A 92 -8.38 -4.81 -20.96
C LEU A 92 -9.03 -6.15 -21.32
N LYS A 93 -10.34 -6.27 -21.07
CA LYS A 93 -11.11 -7.47 -21.42
C LYS A 93 -11.14 -7.72 -22.92
N GLU A 94 -11.40 -6.70 -23.73
CA GLU A 94 -11.35 -6.78 -25.19
C GLU A 94 -9.99 -7.23 -25.71
N CYS A 95 -8.89 -6.67 -25.20
CA CYS A 95 -7.54 -7.10 -25.53
C CYS A 95 -7.30 -8.58 -25.17
N TYR A 96 -7.74 -8.99 -23.99
CA TYR A 96 -7.65 -10.39 -23.56
C TYR A 96 -8.46 -11.31 -24.46
N GLU A 97 -9.71 -10.99 -24.81
CA GLU A 97 -10.58 -11.77 -25.69
C GLU A 97 -10.03 -11.83 -27.12
N ALA A 98 -9.44 -10.75 -27.60
CA ALA A 98 -8.75 -10.70 -28.89
C ALA A 98 -7.45 -11.51 -28.97
N GLY A 99 -7.02 -12.14 -27.88
CA GLY A 99 -5.85 -12.99 -27.87
C GLY A 99 -4.52 -12.27 -27.64
N LYS A 100 -4.55 -10.99 -27.32
CA LYS A 100 -3.35 -10.20 -27.00
C LYS A 100 -2.73 -10.67 -25.67
N ARG A 101 -1.41 -10.56 -25.57
CA ARG A 101 -0.70 -10.73 -24.31
C ARG A 101 -0.71 -9.42 -23.54
N CYS A 102 -1.30 -9.45 -22.36
CA CYS A 102 -1.51 -8.27 -21.53
C CYS A 102 -0.70 -8.37 -20.23
N LEU A 103 -0.03 -7.28 -19.87
CA LEU A 103 0.61 -7.12 -18.57
C LEU A 103 -0.11 -6.02 -17.81
N VAL A 104 -0.56 -6.32 -16.60
CA VAL A 104 -1.16 -5.34 -15.69
C VAL A 104 -0.19 -5.07 -14.55
N LEU A 105 0.19 -3.81 -14.38
CA LEU A 105 1.06 -3.35 -13.32
C LEU A 105 0.23 -2.74 -12.18
N VAL A 106 0.49 -3.19 -10.96
CA VAL A 106 -0.20 -2.77 -9.74
C VAL A 106 0.83 -2.39 -8.68
N ASN A 107 0.71 -1.22 -8.12
CA ASN A 107 1.67 -0.68 -7.16
C ASN A 107 1.16 -0.69 -5.71
N THR A 108 -0.16 -0.87 -5.51
CA THR A 108 -0.78 -0.84 -4.18
C THR A 108 -1.46 -2.15 -3.83
N LEU A 109 -1.51 -2.47 -2.53
CA LEU A 109 -2.21 -3.66 -2.05
C LEU A 109 -3.70 -3.61 -2.40
N SER A 110 -4.34 -2.51 -2.17
CA SER A 110 -5.77 -2.35 -2.48
C SER A 110 -6.05 -2.35 -3.98
N GLY A 111 -5.14 -1.81 -4.81
CA GLY A 111 -5.20 -1.98 -6.26
C GLY A 111 -5.17 -3.45 -6.64
N TYR A 112 -4.24 -4.22 -6.04
CA TYR A 112 -4.18 -5.66 -6.23
C TYR A 112 -5.47 -6.37 -5.82
N GLN A 113 -5.97 -6.12 -4.61
CA GLN A 113 -7.19 -6.75 -4.09
C GLN A 113 -8.40 -6.48 -4.99
N LYS A 114 -8.58 -5.23 -5.40
CA LYS A 114 -9.66 -4.83 -6.31
C LYS A 114 -9.50 -5.52 -7.67
N LEU A 115 -8.31 -5.48 -8.26
CA LEU A 115 -8.04 -6.14 -9.54
C LEU A 115 -8.23 -7.65 -9.45
N TYR A 116 -7.78 -8.30 -8.38
CA TYR A 116 -7.98 -9.71 -8.14
C TYR A 116 -9.46 -10.07 -8.14
N TYR A 117 -10.28 -9.28 -7.43
CA TYR A 117 -11.72 -9.46 -7.41
C TYR A 117 -12.34 -9.28 -8.79
N ASP A 118 -12.00 -8.22 -9.50
CA ASP A 118 -12.53 -7.90 -10.83
C ASP A 118 -12.17 -8.98 -11.85
N LEU A 119 -10.95 -9.46 -11.86
CA LEU A 119 -10.49 -10.49 -12.80
C LEU A 119 -11.08 -11.87 -12.51
N ASN A 120 -11.04 -12.32 -11.26
CA ASN A 120 -11.38 -13.71 -10.92
C ASN A 120 -12.86 -13.90 -10.60
N ARG A 121 -13.51 -12.95 -9.92
CA ARG A 121 -14.89 -13.09 -9.46
C ARG A 121 -15.90 -12.56 -10.45
N ILE A 122 -15.65 -11.39 -11.03
CA ILE A 122 -16.58 -10.75 -11.96
C ILE A 122 -16.37 -11.26 -13.39
N ASN A 123 -15.15 -11.16 -13.91
CA ASN A 123 -14.87 -11.44 -15.33
C ASN A 123 -14.38 -12.86 -15.60
N LYS A 124 -13.99 -13.63 -14.58
CA LYS A 124 -13.48 -15.01 -14.67
C LYS A 124 -12.34 -15.17 -15.67
N MET A 125 -11.47 -14.16 -15.75
CA MET A 125 -10.30 -14.16 -16.63
C MET A 125 -9.18 -15.01 -16.01
N LYS A 126 -8.55 -15.87 -16.81
CA LYS A 126 -7.38 -16.63 -16.34
C LYS A 126 -6.15 -15.73 -16.39
N CYS A 127 -5.52 -15.50 -15.26
CA CYS A 127 -4.33 -14.67 -15.11
C CYS A 127 -3.35 -15.31 -14.13
N SER A 128 -2.07 -14.92 -14.25
CA SER A 128 -1.01 -15.27 -13.32
C SER A 128 -0.61 -14.04 -12.52
N TYR A 129 -0.33 -14.22 -11.24
CA TYR A 129 0.08 -13.15 -10.35
C TYR A 129 1.55 -13.33 -9.98
N TYR A 130 2.29 -12.24 -10.05
CA TYR A 130 3.71 -12.17 -9.73
C TYR A 130 3.99 -10.97 -8.82
N PHE A 131 4.98 -11.11 -8.00
CA PHE A 131 5.48 -10.04 -7.13
C PHE A 131 6.92 -9.71 -7.53
N ASP A 132 7.22 -8.43 -7.66
CA ASP A 132 8.49 -7.85 -8.08
C ASP A 132 8.93 -8.21 -9.50
N THR A 133 8.98 -9.49 -9.85
CA THR A 133 9.46 -9.97 -11.17
C THR A 133 8.60 -11.09 -11.72
N ILE A 134 8.47 -11.13 -13.04
CA ILE A 134 7.73 -12.19 -13.75
C ILE A 134 8.66 -13.38 -13.97
N LYS A 135 8.24 -14.56 -13.52
CA LYS A 135 8.99 -15.81 -13.67
C LYS A 135 8.69 -16.52 -14.99
N GLN A 136 7.45 -16.48 -15.42
CA GLN A 136 6.97 -17.11 -16.64
C GLN A 136 5.85 -16.28 -17.26
N THR A 137 5.95 -15.95 -18.54
CA THR A 137 4.94 -15.14 -19.23
C THR A 137 3.73 -15.95 -19.62
N GLY A 138 2.55 -15.41 -19.28
CA GLY A 138 1.24 -15.92 -19.66
C GLY A 138 0.56 -15.07 -20.73
N ARG A 139 -0.74 -15.24 -20.86
CA ARG A 139 -1.58 -14.40 -21.72
C ARG A 139 -2.04 -13.12 -21.01
N LEU A 140 -2.32 -13.23 -19.74
CA LEU A 140 -2.61 -12.10 -18.85
C LEU A 140 -1.81 -12.31 -17.58
N ASP A 141 -0.87 -11.42 -17.35
CA ASP A 141 -0.04 -11.41 -16.17
C ASP A 141 -0.27 -10.15 -15.36
N VAL A 142 -0.38 -10.31 -14.06
CA VAL A 142 -0.48 -9.22 -13.08
C VAL A 142 0.83 -9.17 -12.31
N LEU A 143 1.52 -8.05 -12.37
CA LEU A 143 2.75 -7.82 -11.63
C LEU A 143 2.51 -6.78 -10.54
N VAL A 144 2.60 -7.23 -9.30
CA VAL A 144 2.41 -6.41 -8.11
C VAL A 144 3.76 -5.84 -7.68
N ASN A 145 3.79 -4.52 -7.42
CA ASN A 145 4.96 -3.79 -6.98
C ASN A 145 6.19 -4.02 -7.90
N PRO A 146 6.07 -3.69 -9.20
CA PRO A 146 7.07 -4.03 -10.20
C PRO A 146 8.45 -3.44 -9.88
N ASP A 147 9.49 -4.24 -10.07
CA ASP A 147 10.84 -3.71 -10.23
C ASP A 147 10.97 -3.12 -11.65
N VAL A 148 10.67 -1.83 -11.76
CA VAL A 148 10.57 -1.13 -13.05
C VAL A 148 11.89 -1.18 -13.83
N LYS A 149 13.04 -1.19 -13.15
CA LYS A 149 14.35 -1.23 -13.81
C LYS A 149 14.59 -2.55 -14.53
N ASN A 150 14.22 -3.64 -13.89
CA ASN A 150 14.39 -5.00 -14.42
C ASN A 150 13.14 -5.51 -15.16
N LEU A 151 12.14 -4.65 -15.36
CA LEU A 151 10.91 -5.01 -16.05
C LEU A 151 11.18 -5.34 -17.52
N ASN A 152 10.86 -6.57 -17.93
CA ASN A 152 10.90 -7.01 -19.32
C ASN A 152 9.48 -7.06 -19.91
N THR A 153 9.24 -6.24 -20.91
CA THR A 153 7.92 -6.05 -21.52
C THR A 153 7.85 -6.55 -22.97
N VAL A 154 8.95 -7.03 -23.54
CA VAL A 154 9.07 -7.40 -24.97
C VAL A 154 8.02 -8.42 -25.43
N GLN A 155 7.50 -9.21 -24.53
CA GLN A 155 6.55 -10.29 -24.85
C GLN A 155 5.07 -9.86 -24.78
N TYR A 156 4.80 -8.61 -24.37
CA TYR A 156 3.43 -8.12 -24.21
C TYR A 156 3.05 -7.14 -25.31
N ASP A 157 1.82 -7.32 -25.79
CA ASP A 157 1.23 -6.44 -26.81
C ASP A 157 0.70 -5.14 -26.19
N CYS A 158 0.21 -5.24 -24.95
CA CYS A 158 -0.36 -4.12 -24.20
C CYS A 158 0.10 -4.16 -22.74
N ILE A 159 0.41 -2.98 -22.19
CA ILE A 159 0.70 -2.79 -20.76
C ILE A 159 -0.37 -1.90 -20.15
N PHE A 160 -0.91 -2.31 -19.03
CA PHE A 160 -1.95 -1.61 -18.30
C PHE A 160 -1.41 -1.17 -16.94
N LEU A 161 -1.50 0.12 -16.64
CA LEU A 161 -1.27 0.65 -15.30
C LEU A 161 -2.62 0.69 -14.58
N TYR A 162 -2.81 -0.23 -13.65
CA TYR A 162 -4.08 -0.36 -12.92
C TYR A 162 -4.23 0.71 -11.84
N ASP A 163 -3.13 1.03 -11.15
CA ASP A 163 -3.06 2.10 -10.17
C ASP A 163 -1.83 3.00 -10.43
N PRO A 164 -1.76 4.17 -9.77
CA PRO A 164 -0.71 5.14 -10.03
C PRO A 164 0.69 4.60 -9.76
N CYS A 165 1.65 4.92 -10.64
CA CYS A 165 3.07 4.89 -10.30
C CYS A 165 3.34 5.96 -9.22
N PHE A 166 4.22 5.67 -8.26
CA PHE A 166 4.54 6.66 -7.24
C PHE A 166 5.54 7.72 -7.73
N SER A 167 6.18 7.52 -8.87
CA SER A 167 7.14 8.48 -9.41
C SER A 167 6.98 8.69 -10.92
N ILE A 168 7.36 9.90 -11.38
CA ILE A 168 7.43 10.24 -12.80
C ILE A 168 8.49 9.37 -13.49
N ASP A 169 9.60 9.11 -12.82
CA ASP A 169 10.71 8.33 -13.37
C ASP A 169 10.29 6.90 -13.68
N ASP A 170 9.55 6.25 -12.76
CA ASP A 170 9.01 4.91 -12.99
C ASP A 170 8.03 4.88 -14.16
N PHE A 171 7.14 5.87 -14.21
CA PHE A 171 6.20 6.01 -15.32
C PHE A 171 6.90 6.16 -16.68
N GLN A 172 7.91 7.03 -16.74
CA GLN A 172 8.69 7.24 -17.95
C GLN A 172 9.52 5.99 -18.32
N GLU A 173 10.08 5.31 -17.33
CA GLU A 173 10.85 4.09 -17.58
C GLU A 173 9.96 2.95 -18.12
N ILE A 174 8.75 2.79 -17.59
CA ILE A 174 7.77 1.84 -18.14
C ILE A 174 7.41 2.24 -19.57
N SER A 175 7.17 3.53 -19.83
CA SER A 175 6.81 4.03 -21.16
C SER A 175 7.89 3.81 -22.22
N LYS A 176 9.15 3.78 -21.83
CA LYS A 176 10.28 3.47 -22.76
C LYS A 176 10.33 1.99 -23.13
N LYS A 177 9.76 1.14 -22.29
CA LYS A 177 9.83 -0.34 -22.44
C LYS A 177 8.64 -0.93 -23.18
N CYS A 178 7.64 -0.13 -23.56
CA CYS A 178 6.45 -0.61 -24.25
C CYS A 178 6.04 0.29 -25.43
N ASN A 179 5.30 -0.29 -26.38
CA ASN A 179 4.75 0.47 -27.50
C ASN A 179 3.36 1.06 -27.17
N ASN A 180 2.55 0.32 -26.41
CA ASN A 180 1.18 0.69 -26.05
C ASN A 180 1.01 0.56 -24.54
N MET A 181 0.73 1.67 -23.88
CA MET A 181 0.49 1.75 -22.45
C MET A 181 -0.89 2.36 -22.19
N HIS A 182 -1.68 1.66 -21.41
CA HIS A 182 -3.04 2.05 -21.06
C HIS A 182 -3.15 2.36 -19.58
N ILE A 183 -3.75 3.49 -19.24
CA ILE A 183 -3.95 3.95 -17.87
C ILE A 183 -5.39 3.63 -17.48
N LEU A 184 -5.55 2.80 -16.43
CA LEU A 184 -6.85 2.41 -15.89
C LEU A 184 -7.24 3.20 -14.63
N PHE A 185 -6.32 3.94 -14.03
CA PHE A 185 -6.59 4.77 -12.86
C PHE A 185 -7.03 6.20 -13.22
N ASN A 186 -7.61 6.89 -12.27
CA ASN A 186 -8.07 8.26 -12.39
C ASN A 186 -7.54 9.16 -11.26
N ALA A 187 -7.98 10.41 -11.19
CA ALA A 187 -7.57 11.35 -10.14
C ALA A 187 -7.92 10.86 -8.73
N GLU A 188 -9.08 10.21 -8.56
CA GLU A 188 -9.49 9.63 -7.27
C GLU A 188 -8.55 8.51 -6.82
N SER A 189 -8.02 7.73 -7.75
CA SER A 189 -7.02 6.69 -7.46
C SER A 189 -5.73 7.29 -6.90
N ILE A 190 -5.28 8.44 -7.44
CA ILE A 190 -4.10 9.15 -6.95
C ILE A 190 -4.36 9.72 -5.54
N GLU A 191 -5.51 10.34 -5.34
CA GLU A 191 -5.92 10.86 -4.03
C GLU A 191 -5.99 9.75 -2.99
N TRP A 192 -6.51 8.60 -3.39
CA TRP A 192 -6.57 7.44 -2.54
C TRP A 192 -5.16 6.92 -2.15
N CYS A 193 -4.22 6.82 -3.11
CA CYS A 193 -2.83 6.45 -2.80
C CYS A 193 -2.19 7.42 -1.80
N ARG A 194 -2.48 8.71 -1.91
CA ARG A 194 -2.03 9.73 -0.94
C ARG A 194 -2.60 9.43 0.45
N HIS A 195 -3.89 9.11 0.53
CA HIS A 195 -4.55 8.76 1.78
C HIS A 195 -3.91 7.52 2.46
N VAL A 196 -3.57 6.51 1.66
CA VAL A 196 -2.82 5.33 2.16
C VAL A 196 -1.48 5.75 2.76
N LEU A 197 -0.69 6.56 2.04
CA LEU A 197 0.61 7.03 2.54
C LEU A 197 0.46 7.85 3.84
N ASP A 198 -0.56 8.70 3.94
CA ASP A 198 -0.84 9.49 5.15
C ASP A 198 -1.16 8.60 6.36
N ASN A 199 -1.75 7.44 6.14
CA ASN A 199 -2.08 6.49 7.21
C ASN A 199 -0.94 5.56 7.61
N ILE A 200 0.11 5.40 6.81
CA ILE A 200 1.23 4.50 7.12
C ILE A 200 2.53 5.22 7.46
N ILE A 201 2.68 6.48 7.05
CA ILE A 201 3.87 7.29 7.35
C ILE A 201 3.68 7.98 8.71
N PRO A 202 4.50 7.65 9.72
CA PRO A 202 4.34 8.24 11.03
C PRO A 202 4.82 9.70 11.06
N GLU A 203 4.05 10.53 11.74
CA GLU A 203 4.49 11.86 12.17
C GLU A 203 5.38 11.76 13.41
N ARG A 204 6.15 12.82 13.68
CA ARG A 204 7.00 12.88 14.87
C ARG A 204 6.24 12.63 16.18
N LYS A 205 4.99 13.10 16.27
CA LYS A 205 4.14 12.91 17.45
C LYS A 205 3.88 11.42 17.70
N GLN A 206 3.57 10.67 16.68
CA GLN A 206 3.30 9.22 16.75
C GLN A 206 4.56 8.43 17.12
N LEU A 207 5.71 8.80 16.56
CA LEU A 207 7.00 8.21 16.96
C LEU A 207 7.26 8.42 18.47
N VAL A 208 7.05 9.64 18.98
CA VAL A 208 7.23 9.94 20.41
C VAL A 208 6.26 9.13 21.27
N MET A 209 4.99 9.02 20.87
CA MET A 209 3.98 8.26 21.60
C MET A 209 4.36 6.78 21.73
N VAL A 210 4.77 6.13 20.64
CA VAL A 210 5.19 4.71 20.66
C VAL A 210 6.43 4.52 21.51
N TYR A 211 7.44 5.37 21.38
CA TYR A 211 8.65 5.29 22.19
C TYR A 211 8.35 5.41 23.69
N GLN A 212 7.56 6.42 24.09
CA GLN A 212 7.18 6.65 25.48
C GLN A 212 6.32 5.51 26.02
N PHE A 213 5.41 4.98 25.22
CA PHE A 213 4.56 3.85 25.60
C PHE A 213 5.41 2.63 25.94
N VAL A 214 6.28 2.22 25.03
CA VAL A 214 7.15 1.06 25.23
C VAL A 214 8.09 1.29 26.41
N LYS A 215 8.74 2.46 26.49
CA LYS A 215 9.67 2.79 27.58
C LYS A 215 9.01 2.76 28.96
N SER A 216 7.79 3.28 29.08
CA SER A 216 7.09 3.35 30.38
C SER A 216 6.54 2.00 30.87
N ARG A 217 6.41 1.02 29.99
CA ARG A 217 5.85 -0.31 30.27
C ARG A 217 6.85 -1.45 30.18
N SER A 218 8.08 -1.16 29.76
CA SER A 218 9.15 -2.16 29.72
C SER A 218 9.59 -2.55 31.13
N TYR A 219 9.81 -3.83 31.33
CA TYR A 219 10.44 -4.39 32.52
C TYR A 219 11.87 -4.80 32.18
N ASN A 220 12.86 -4.32 32.94
CA ASN A 220 14.29 -4.52 32.64
C ASN A 220 14.67 -4.17 31.18
N GLY A 221 14.03 -3.13 30.61
CA GLY A 221 14.28 -2.70 29.23
C GLY A 221 13.63 -3.56 28.15
N VAL A 222 12.76 -4.52 28.52
CA VAL A 222 12.06 -5.39 27.57
C VAL A 222 10.55 -5.17 27.71
N TYR A 223 9.88 -5.02 26.59
CA TYR A 223 8.42 -5.02 26.44
C TYR A 223 8.00 -6.16 25.52
N SER A 224 7.01 -6.96 25.89
CA SER A 224 6.46 -8.03 25.05
C SER A 224 4.94 -7.95 25.01
N ASP A 225 4.38 -8.09 23.82
CA ASP A 225 2.94 -8.08 23.60
C ASP A 225 2.62 -8.75 22.24
N ASN A 226 1.35 -9.10 22.04
CA ASN A 226 0.84 -9.35 20.70
C ASN A 226 0.76 -8.01 19.94
N LEU A 227 1.11 -8.01 18.65
CA LEU A 227 1.18 -6.81 17.83
C LEU A 227 -0.15 -6.04 17.80
N ASP A 228 -1.24 -6.76 17.71
CA ASP A 228 -2.59 -6.22 17.71
C ASP A 228 -2.94 -5.53 19.03
N LEU A 229 -2.63 -6.21 20.13
CA LEU A 229 -2.86 -5.64 21.46
C LEU A 229 -2.00 -4.39 21.69
N LEU A 230 -0.78 -4.38 21.17
CA LEU A 230 0.11 -3.22 21.26
C LEU A 230 -0.50 -2.01 20.53
N VAL A 231 -0.98 -2.18 19.28
CA VAL A 231 -1.68 -1.12 18.54
C VAL A 231 -2.86 -0.58 19.33
N ARG A 232 -3.71 -1.47 19.84
CA ARG A 232 -4.90 -1.10 20.62
C ARG A 232 -4.53 -0.32 21.90
N ARG A 233 -3.56 -0.82 22.66
CA ARG A 233 -3.12 -0.20 23.91
C ARG A 233 -2.53 1.19 23.69
N ILE A 234 -1.74 1.38 22.63
CA ILE A 234 -1.20 2.69 22.25
C ILE A 234 -2.34 3.62 21.87
N SER A 235 -3.24 3.17 20.98
CA SER A 235 -4.38 3.97 20.50
C SER A 235 -5.25 4.48 21.66
N VAL A 236 -5.58 3.59 22.61
CA VAL A 236 -6.36 3.95 23.81
C VAL A 236 -5.58 4.90 24.72
N SER A 237 -4.28 4.62 24.96
CA SER A 237 -3.48 5.43 25.90
C SER A 237 -3.31 6.88 25.46
N TYR A 238 -3.31 7.14 24.15
CA TYR A 238 -3.09 8.48 23.60
C TYR A 238 -4.33 9.07 22.92
N ASN A 239 -5.46 8.37 22.94
CA ASN A 239 -6.69 8.74 22.21
C ASN A 239 -6.37 9.14 20.76
N THR A 240 -5.53 8.34 20.09
CA THR A 240 -5.06 8.59 18.73
C THR A 240 -5.09 7.26 17.97
N PRO A 241 -5.74 7.19 16.81
CA PRO A 241 -5.79 5.95 16.04
C PRO A 241 -4.40 5.57 15.53
N PHE A 242 -4.02 4.33 15.75
CA PHE A 242 -2.87 3.68 15.16
C PHE A 242 -3.37 2.46 14.38
N ASN A 243 -2.70 2.14 13.30
CA ASN A 243 -2.88 0.88 12.60
C ASN A 243 -1.58 0.06 12.63
N ILE A 244 -1.68 -1.22 12.32
CA ILE A 244 -0.55 -2.14 12.36
C ILE A 244 0.56 -1.68 11.41
N ARG A 245 0.22 -1.23 10.19
CA ARG A 245 1.21 -0.80 9.18
C ARG A 245 2.04 0.37 9.68
N MET A 246 1.38 1.37 10.28
CA MET A 246 2.08 2.51 10.90
C MET A 246 2.98 2.06 12.04
N LEU A 247 2.48 1.19 12.94
CA LEU A 247 3.27 0.67 14.06
C LEU A 247 4.51 -0.08 13.55
N LEU A 248 4.36 -0.95 12.55
CA LEU A 248 5.47 -1.69 11.96
C LEU A 248 6.53 -0.75 11.35
N ASN A 249 6.09 0.33 10.68
CA ASN A 249 7.01 1.35 10.19
C ASN A 249 7.75 2.06 11.32
N ILE A 250 7.06 2.39 12.41
CA ILE A 250 7.66 3.01 13.59
C ILE A 250 8.71 2.09 14.23
N LEU A 251 8.36 0.81 14.40
CA LEU A 251 9.30 -0.19 14.94
C LEU A 251 10.54 -0.33 14.07
N GLY A 252 10.37 -0.40 12.73
CA GLY A 252 11.49 -0.45 11.80
C GLY A 252 12.38 0.80 11.84
N ILE A 253 11.79 2.00 11.96
CA ILE A 253 12.53 3.25 12.14
C ILE A 253 13.37 3.21 13.44
N PHE A 254 12.77 2.74 14.53
CA PHE A 254 13.48 2.68 15.81
C PHE A 254 14.55 1.60 15.85
N GLU A 255 14.38 0.52 15.11
CA GLU A 255 15.40 -0.52 14.94
C GLU A 255 16.60 0.00 14.13
N GLU A 256 16.33 0.68 13.00
CA GLU A 256 17.36 1.34 12.18
C GLU A 256 18.18 2.36 13.01
N LEU A 257 17.51 3.15 13.84
CA LEU A 257 18.15 4.13 14.70
C LEU A 257 18.75 3.53 15.98
N SER A 258 18.78 2.22 16.09
CA SER A 258 19.28 1.49 17.27
C SER A 258 18.62 1.93 18.60
N LEU A 259 17.37 2.38 18.53
CA LEU A 259 16.54 2.68 19.72
C LEU A 259 15.91 1.44 20.30
N PHE A 260 15.49 0.53 19.43
CA PHE A 260 14.88 -0.75 19.75
C PHE A 260 15.61 -1.88 19.05
N LYS A 261 15.54 -3.07 19.65
CA LYS A 261 15.76 -4.33 18.95
C LYS A 261 14.42 -5.07 18.95
N VAL A 262 13.89 -5.37 17.78
CA VAL A 262 12.58 -6.01 17.62
C VAL A 262 12.77 -7.48 17.30
N ILE A 263 12.19 -8.36 18.10
CA ILE A 263 12.21 -9.82 17.90
C ILE A 263 10.76 -10.25 17.70
N LYS A 264 10.47 -10.91 16.60
CA LYS A 264 9.16 -11.47 16.30
C LYS A 264 9.17 -12.97 16.50
N ASN A 265 8.17 -13.46 17.19
CA ASN A 265 7.92 -14.87 17.32
C ASN A 265 6.87 -15.34 16.30
N PRO A 266 6.86 -16.63 15.93
CA PRO A 266 5.88 -17.19 14.99
C PRO A 266 4.41 -16.99 15.41
N ASP A 267 4.16 -16.78 16.70
CA ASP A 267 2.83 -16.61 17.29
C ASP A 267 2.34 -15.15 17.32
N GLU A 268 2.84 -14.30 16.41
CA GLU A 268 2.52 -12.85 16.32
C GLU A 268 2.92 -12.03 17.55
N GLU A 269 3.64 -12.61 18.51
CA GLU A 269 4.23 -11.86 19.61
C GLU A 269 5.42 -11.04 19.15
N VAL A 270 5.43 -9.76 19.54
CA VAL A 270 6.56 -8.87 19.34
C VAL A 270 7.24 -8.60 20.67
N MET A 271 8.54 -8.90 20.74
CA MET A 271 9.41 -8.52 21.85
C MET A 271 10.25 -7.32 21.45
N ILE A 272 10.16 -6.25 22.20
CA ILE A 272 10.86 -4.99 21.95
C ILE A 272 11.85 -4.77 23.09
N GLN A 273 13.14 -4.83 22.78
CA GLN A 273 14.20 -4.54 23.71
C GLN A 273 14.67 -3.10 23.50
N LEU A 274 14.62 -2.28 24.56
CA LEU A 274 15.19 -0.93 24.56
C LEU A 274 16.71 -1.01 24.49
N CYS A 275 17.29 -0.29 23.53
CA CYS A 275 18.75 -0.17 23.44
C CYS A 275 19.24 0.95 24.37
N PRO A 276 20.31 0.74 25.16
CA PRO A 276 20.84 1.77 26.02
C PRO A 276 21.44 2.91 25.21
N HIS A 277 20.98 4.13 25.46
CA HIS A 277 21.54 5.33 24.85
C HIS A 277 22.40 6.10 25.83
N GLN A 278 23.62 6.41 25.44
CA GLN A 278 24.56 7.22 26.19
C GLN A 278 24.28 8.73 26.01
N GLY A 279 23.07 9.18 26.36
CA GLY A 279 22.76 10.63 26.49
C GLY A 279 22.78 11.48 25.18
N THR A 280 23.11 10.90 24.04
CA THR A 280 23.08 11.61 22.75
C THR A 280 21.64 11.74 22.24
N LYS A 281 21.29 12.96 21.81
CA LYS A 281 19.99 13.21 21.19
C LYS A 281 19.96 12.53 19.81
N ILE A 282 19.06 11.56 19.65
CA ILE A 282 18.89 10.89 18.36
C ILE A 282 18.12 11.80 17.42
N ASN A 283 18.66 11.92 16.22
CA ASN A 283 18.01 12.63 15.13
C ASN A 283 17.16 11.64 14.31
N ILE A 284 15.84 11.71 14.44
CA ILE A 284 14.90 10.84 13.71
C ILE A 284 15.04 11.02 12.18
N GLU A 285 15.48 12.19 11.72
CA GLU A 285 15.69 12.50 10.31
C GLU A 285 16.90 11.74 9.70
N GLU A 286 17.63 10.98 10.49
CA GLU A 286 18.69 10.08 9.99
C GLU A 286 18.14 8.71 9.56
N SER A 287 16.87 8.41 9.84
CA SER A 287 16.25 7.17 9.37
C SER A 287 16.07 7.19 7.84
N SER A 288 16.75 6.28 7.15
CA SER A 288 16.61 6.09 5.70
C SER A 288 15.19 5.63 5.35
N ARG A 289 14.59 4.80 6.21
CA ARG A 289 13.20 4.34 6.08
C ARG A 289 12.21 5.51 6.10
N LEU A 290 12.31 6.40 7.09
CA LEU A 290 11.42 7.56 7.19
C LEU A 290 11.61 8.51 6.01
N LEU A 291 12.86 8.75 5.60
CA LEU A 291 13.18 9.59 4.44
C LEU A 291 12.61 8.99 3.15
N THR A 292 12.73 7.68 2.97
CA THR A 292 12.19 6.97 1.79
C THR A 292 10.66 7.08 1.72
N MET A 293 9.95 6.86 2.81
CA MET A 293 8.49 7.01 2.85
C MET A 293 8.05 8.43 2.55
N ARG A 294 8.72 9.45 3.12
CA ARG A 294 8.44 10.86 2.81
C ARG A 294 8.75 11.20 1.35
N ARG A 295 9.79 10.60 0.77
CA ARG A 295 10.10 10.73 -0.65
C ARG A 295 8.97 10.20 -1.51
N TRP A 296 8.41 9.05 -1.22
CA TRP A 296 7.26 8.50 -1.95
C TRP A 296 6.07 9.45 -1.93
N LYS A 297 5.76 10.04 -0.78
CA LYS A 297 4.68 11.04 -0.68
C LYS A 297 4.94 12.25 -1.60
N ASN A 298 6.16 12.78 -1.58
CA ASN A 298 6.54 13.89 -2.45
C ASN A 298 6.54 13.51 -3.94
N GLN A 299 7.03 12.31 -4.26
CA GLN A 299 7.02 11.79 -5.62
C GLN A 299 5.60 11.63 -6.15
N LEU A 300 4.68 11.09 -5.35
CA LEU A 300 3.28 10.96 -5.72
C LEU A 300 2.61 12.32 -5.97
N MET A 301 2.91 13.34 -5.16
CA MET A 301 2.42 14.71 -5.39
C MET A 301 2.94 15.27 -6.73
N ASN A 302 4.21 15.10 -7.03
CA ASN A 302 4.80 15.52 -8.30
C ASN A 302 4.20 14.73 -9.47
N PHE A 303 3.98 13.44 -9.31
CA PHE A 303 3.34 12.60 -10.30
C PHE A 303 1.92 13.05 -10.60
N GLU A 304 1.13 13.41 -9.58
CA GLU A 304 -0.22 13.98 -9.76
C GLU A 304 -0.20 15.24 -10.64
N ILE A 305 0.72 16.16 -10.35
CA ILE A 305 0.89 17.39 -11.14
C ILE A 305 1.28 17.06 -12.58
N TYR A 306 2.22 16.13 -12.77
CA TYR A 306 2.65 15.68 -14.09
C TYR A 306 1.49 15.09 -14.89
N MET A 307 0.69 14.23 -14.29
CA MET A 307 -0.46 13.58 -14.94
C MET A 307 -1.53 14.60 -15.34
N LYS A 308 -1.85 15.58 -14.48
CA LYS A 308 -2.79 16.67 -14.80
C LYS A 308 -2.33 17.51 -15.97
N ASN A 309 -1.04 17.74 -16.11
CA ASN A 309 -0.49 18.62 -17.15
C ASN A 309 -0.27 17.91 -18.50
N ASN A 310 -0.05 16.60 -18.50
CA ASN A 310 0.37 15.86 -19.70
C ASN A 310 -0.64 14.83 -20.18
N ILE A 311 -1.54 14.38 -19.29
CA ILE A 311 -2.54 13.36 -19.59
C ILE A 311 -3.88 13.82 -19.03
N ASN A 312 -4.90 13.85 -19.88
CA ASN A 312 -6.23 14.24 -19.44
C ASN A 312 -6.79 13.17 -18.47
N MET A 313 -6.80 13.49 -17.19
CA MET A 313 -7.23 12.59 -16.11
C MET A 313 -8.71 12.76 -15.72
N ASN A 314 -9.44 13.64 -16.42
CA ASN A 314 -10.87 13.92 -16.19
C ASN A 314 -11.77 12.76 -16.62
#